data_ff580f6d49bb22109c5a789d2672d549
#
_entry.id   ff580f6d49bb22109c5a789d2672d549
#
_cell.length_a   1.000
_cell.length_b   1.000
_cell.length_c   1.000
_cell.angle_alpha   90.00
_cell.angle_beta   90.00
_cell.angle_gamma   90.00
#
_symmetry.space_group_name_H-M   'P 1'
#
loop_
_entity.id
_entity.type
_entity.pdbx_description
1 polymer ?
#
loop_
_entity_poly.entity_id
_entity_poly.type
_entity_poly.pdbx_seq_one_letter_code
_entity_poly.pdbx_strand_id
1 'polypeptide(L)'
;ERRVAFLLKDMKNVRVIGEETDFMFHGGIVPFAAKNSEKVEISGVSIDYDYPWTFEGEVLSADPVQRSFVVRVFPDNKYRIEGDRLFFGGYDWEYPMGESIVFDPRTRRPWYDTAAYDHGYWSGEMGAREIEPGIIEFTRLSARDVPPVGSIWDDKGPMQLNRSYPGIALLSSKDIKVKDVHVYRSGAMALIAEYCENITVSGFSTAQHPGSPRMITASADATHFVDCKGLVLLEDSHFESML
;
A
#
# COMPACT_ATOMS: atom_id res chain seq x y z
N GLU A 1 -2.31 -15.19 12.86
CA GLU A 1 -0.83 -15.25 12.68
C GLU A 1 -0.52 -14.82 11.26
N ARG A 2 0.42 -13.87 11.08
CA ARG A 2 0.82 -13.42 9.74
C ARG A 2 1.94 -14.31 9.21
N ARG A 3 1.92 -14.64 7.93
CA ARG A 3 3.03 -15.31 7.26
C ARG A 3 4.16 -14.34 7.04
N VAL A 4 5.39 -14.81 7.20
CA VAL A 4 6.62 -14.05 6.96
C VAL A 4 7.53 -14.89 6.07
N ALA A 5 8.03 -14.32 4.97
CA ALA A 5 8.92 -15.04 4.07
C ALA A 5 10.33 -15.21 4.68
N PHE A 6 10.94 -14.11 5.11
CA PHE A 6 12.25 -14.11 5.74
C PHE A 6 12.12 -13.63 7.19
N LEU A 7 11.94 -14.57 8.12
CA LEU A 7 11.86 -14.28 9.55
C LEU A 7 13.24 -14.41 10.21
N LEU A 8 13.85 -13.27 10.51
CA LEU A 8 15.09 -13.15 11.25
C LEU A 8 14.78 -12.93 12.73
N LYS A 9 14.54 -14.00 13.48
CA LYS A 9 14.13 -13.94 14.89
C LYS A 9 15.21 -14.47 15.80
N ASP A 10 15.53 -13.71 16.86
CA ASP A 10 16.51 -14.07 17.89
C ASP A 10 17.92 -14.39 17.29
N MET A 11 18.27 -13.65 16.21
CA MET A 11 19.51 -13.87 15.44
C MET A 11 20.55 -12.77 15.66
N LYS A 12 21.82 -13.10 15.42
CA LYS A 12 22.94 -12.15 15.43
C LYS A 12 23.82 -12.30 14.20
N ASN A 13 24.33 -11.16 13.70
CA ASN A 13 25.25 -11.10 12.56
C ASN A 13 24.68 -11.78 11.30
N VAL A 14 23.44 -11.48 10.96
CA VAL A 14 22.72 -12.04 9.82
C VAL A 14 22.65 -11.03 8.68
N ARG A 15 22.88 -11.50 7.45
CA ARG A 15 22.80 -10.69 6.25
C ARG A 15 21.94 -11.39 5.20
N VAL A 16 20.97 -10.65 4.63
CA VAL A 16 20.23 -11.05 3.41
C VAL A 16 20.67 -10.11 2.31
N ILE A 17 21.40 -10.64 1.34
CA ILE A 17 21.99 -9.87 0.24
C ILE A 17 21.43 -10.40 -1.08
N GLY A 18 20.75 -9.54 -1.84
CA GLY A 18 20.09 -9.93 -3.08
C GLY A 18 20.86 -9.63 -4.36
N GLU A 19 21.84 -8.74 -4.33
CA GLU A 19 22.61 -8.32 -5.53
C GLU A 19 21.66 -7.96 -6.71
N GLU A 20 20.71 -7.05 -6.48
CA GLU A 20 19.65 -6.64 -7.42
C GLU A 20 18.60 -7.74 -7.69
N THR A 21 18.30 -8.55 -6.67
CA THR A 21 17.27 -9.60 -6.78
C THR A 21 15.86 -9.04 -6.63
N ASP A 22 15.00 -9.38 -7.59
CA ASP A 22 13.57 -9.07 -7.53
C ASP A 22 12.81 -10.19 -6.81
N PHE A 23 12.10 -9.83 -5.73
CA PHE A 23 11.18 -10.72 -5.04
C PHE A 23 9.75 -10.40 -5.40
N MET A 24 9.08 -11.33 -6.06
CA MET A 24 7.64 -11.31 -6.30
C MET A 24 6.92 -12.17 -5.27
N PHE A 25 6.11 -11.56 -4.41
CA PHE A 25 5.38 -12.25 -3.37
C PHE A 25 3.92 -12.53 -3.78
N HIS A 26 3.43 -13.68 -3.38
CA HIS A 26 2.07 -14.14 -3.69
C HIS A 26 1.22 -14.21 -2.41
N GLY A 27 0.18 -13.39 -2.35
CA GLY A 27 -0.76 -13.36 -1.24
C GLY A 27 -0.33 -12.52 -0.04
N GLY A 28 -1.05 -12.69 1.08
CA GLY A 28 -0.84 -11.96 2.32
C GLY A 28 0.38 -12.45 3.10
N ILE A 29 1.53 -11.87 2.82
CA ILE A 29 2.81 -12.23 3.42
C ILE A 29 3.64 -10.99 3.72
N VAL A 30 4.37 -10.98 4.84
CA VAL A 30 5.40 -9.98 5.14
C VAL A 30 6.72 -10.45 4.54
N PRO A 31 7.33 -9.72 3.61
CA PRO A 31 8.58 -10.12 2.96
C PRO A 31 9.72 -10.37 3.92
N PHE A 32 10.06 -9.35 4.71
CA PHE A 32 11.18 -9.42 5.64
C PHE A 32 10.74 -8.97 7.03
N ALA A 33 11.07 -9.75 8.05
CA ALA A 33 10.88 -9.35 9.44
C ALA A 33 12.11 -9.69 10.28
N ALA A 34 12.63 -8.70 11.01
CA ALA A 34 13.63 -8.91 12.05
C ALA A 34 13.01 -8.68 13.43
N LYS A 35 13.17 -9.65 14.34
CA LYS A 35 12.63 -9.57 15.71
C LYS A 35 13.66 -10.03 16.73
N ASN A 36 13.88 -9.21 17.76
CA ASN A 36 14.85 -9.48 18.85
C ASN A 36 16.25 -9.84 18.29
N SER A 37 16.67 -9.18 17.22
CA SER A 37 17.90 -9.54 16.50
C SER A 37 18.93 -8.40 16.54
N GLU A 38 20.21 -8.75 16.34
CA GLU A 38 21.32 -7.79 16.42
C GLU A 38 22.23 -7.93 15.21
N LYS A 39 22.69 -6.80 14.65
CA LYS A 39 23.55 -6.74 13.46
C LYS A 39 22.91 -7.45 12.27
N VAL A 40 21.75 -6.95 11.87
CA VAL A 40 20.97 -7.44 10.74
C VAL A 40 21.21 -6.51 9.54
N GLU A 41 21.45 -7.09 8.38
CA GLU A 41 21.52 -6.37 7.10
C GLU A 41 20.55 -6.99 6.09
N ILE A 42 19.75 -6.14 5.43
CA ILE A 42 18.93 -6.50 4.27
C ILE A 42 19.33 -5.55 3.15
N SER A 43 19.83 -6.09 2.04
CA SER A 43 20.37 -5.24 0.98
C SER A 43 20.21 -5.79 -0.44
N GLY A 44 20.13 -4.87 -1.43
CA GLY A 44 20.15 -5.20 -2.86
C GLY A 44 18.93 -5.99 -3.33
N VAL A 45 17.74 -5.69 -2.81
CA VAL A 45 16.51 -6.43 -3.14
C VAL A 45 15.41 -5.48 -3.58
N SER A 46 14.52 -5.94 -4.46
CA SER A 46 13.21 -5.33 -4.66
C SER A 46 12.09 -6.17 -4.08
N ILE A 47 11.01 -5.51 -3.67
CA ILE A 47 9.82 -6.11 -3.09
C ILE A 47 8.63 -5.75 -3.95
N ASP A 48 7.93 -6.75 -4.46
CA ASP A 48 6.68 -6.57 -5.20
C ASP A 48 5.70 -7.70 -4.89
N TYR A 49 4.44 -7.50 -5.30
CA TYR A 49 3.36 -8.47 -5.16
C TYR A 49 2.63 -8.65 -6.49
N ASP A 50 2.06 -9.82 -6.70
CA ASP A 50 1.26 -10.17 -7.88
C ASP A 50 -0.01 -9.31 -8.04
N TYR A 51 -0.59 -8.88 -6.91
CA TYR A 51 -1.74 -7.97 -6.89
C TYR A 51 -1.45 -6.71 -6.06
N PRO A 52 -1.96 -5.55 -6.48
CA PRO A 52 -1.85 -4.33 -5.70
C PRO A 52 -2.67 -4.41 -4.41
N TRP A 53 -2.21 -3.69 -3.39
CA TRP A 53 -2.87 -3.62 -2.08
C TRP A 53 -3.98 -2.56 -2.02
N THR A 54 -4.19 -1.84 -3.11
CA THR A 54 -5.23 -0.82 -3.26
C THR A 54 -6.03 -1.05 -4.52
N PHE A 55 -7.27 -0.61 -4.51
CA PHE A 55 -8.14 -0.62 -5.68
C PHE A 55 -8.07 0.73 -6.37
N GLU A 56 -7.62 0.79 -7.60
CA GLU A 56 -7.48 2.05 -8.34
C GLU A 56 -8.14 2.00 -9.70
N GLY A 57 -8.62 3.17 -10.15
CA GLY A 57 -9.15 3.34 -11.49
C GLY A 57 -9.38 4.80 -11.87
N GLU A 58 -9.57 5.04 -13.16
CA GLU A 58 -9.85 6.35 -13.73
C GLU A 58 -11.32 6.70 -13.61
N VAL A 59 -11.63 7.89 -13.13
CA VAL A 59 -13.01 8.42 -13.06
C VAL A 59 -13.46 8.89 -14.45
N LEU A 60 -14.42 8.17 -15.03
CA LEU A 60 -14.94 8.46 -16.38
C LEU A 60 -16.07 9.48 -16.37
N SER A 61 -16.94 9.42 -15.37
CA SER A 61 -18.04 10.36 -15.19
C SER A 61 -18.36 10.53 -13.71
N ALA A 62 -18.96 11.66 -13.35
CA ALA A 62 -19.29 12.02 -11.99
C ALA A 62 -20.58 12.84 -11.96
N ASP A 63 -21.51 12.51 -11.06
CA ASP A 63 -22.76 13.23 -10.84
C ASP A 63 -22.96 13.51 -9.35
N PRO A 64 -22.57 14.69 -8.85
CA PRO A 64 -22.78 15.07 -7.46
C PRO A 64 -24.26 15.16 -7.05
N VAL A 65 -25.19 15.39 -8.01
CA VAL A 65 -26.64 15.46 -7.72
C VAL A 65 -27.19 14.06 -7.47
N GLN A 66 -26.83 13.12 -8.31
CA GLN A 66 -27.18 11.70 -8.15
C GLN A 66 -26.29 10.99 -7.12
N ARG A 67 -25.23 11.65 -6.66
CA ARG A 67 -24.27 11.12 -5.68
C ARG A 67 -23.62 9.83 -6.18
N SER A 68 -23.17 9.86 -7.44
CA SER A 68 -22.59 8.71 -8.14
C SER A 68 -21.40 9.11 -9.00
N PHE A 69 -20.57 8.14 -9.32
CA PHE A 69 -19.48 8.25 -10.30
C PHE A 69 -19.18 6.89 -10.95
N VAL A 70 -18.52 6.93 -12.09
CA VAL A 70 -18.14 5.74 -12.86
C VAL A 70 -16.64 5.67 -12.98
N VAL A 71 -16.08 4.49 -12.71
CA VAL A 71 -14.64 4.22 -12.74
C VAL A 71 -14.31 3.17 -13.80
N ARG A 72 -13.28 3.42 -14.60
CA ARG A 72 -12.56 2.39 -15.35
C ARG A 72 -11.48 1.80 -14.45
N VAL A 73 -11.69 0.59 -14.02
CA VAL A 73 -10.79 -0.14 -13.11
C VAL A 73 -9.47 -0.45 -13.82
N PHE A 74 -8.34 -0.29 -13.15
CA PHE A 74 -7.07 -0.73 -13.72
C PHE A 74 -7.01 -2.26 -13.83
N PRO A 75 -6.43 -2.80 -14.91
CA PRO A 75 -6.57 -4.22 -15.27
C PRO A 75 -5.88 -5.19 -14.30
N ASP A 76 -4.96 -4.71 -13.46
CA ASP A 76 -4.28 -5.51 -12.45
C ASP A 76 -5.06 -5.60 -11.12
N ASN A 77 -6.22 -4.93 -10.99
CA ASN A 77 -7.09 -5.12 -9.84
C ASN A 77 -7.85 -6.44 -9.94
N LYS A 78 -7.80 -7.22 -8.88
CA LYS A 78 -8.69 -8.36 -8.68
C LYS A 78 -9.84 -7.91 -7.79
N TYR A 79 -11.07 -8.05 -8.26
CA TYR A 79 -12.26 -7.66 -7.50
C TYR A 79 -13.46 -8.58 -7.79
N ARG A 80 -14.45 -8.50 -6.93
CA ARG A 80 -15.78 -9.05 -7.12
C ARG A 80 -16.84 -8.13 -6.51
N ILE A 81 -18.06 -8.25 -6.98
CA ILE A 81 -19.22 -7.57 -6.41
C ILE A 81 -20.19 -8.62 -5.89
N GLU A 82 -20.61 -8.48 -4.63
CA GLU A 82 -21.59 -9.32 -4.00
C GLU A 82 -22.78 -8.45 -3.53
N GLY A 83 -23.93 -8.69 -4.15
CA GLY A 83 -25.06 -7.76 -4.03
C GLY A 83 -24.72 -6.42 -4.68
N ASP A 84 -24.54 -5.40 -3.86
CA ASP A 84 -24.10 -4.07 -4.27
C ASP A 84 -22.79 -3.63 -3.56
N ARG A 85 -22.03 -4.58 -3.02
CA ARG A 85 -20.78 -4.32 -2.33
C ARG A 85 -19.59 -4.83 -3.13
N LEU A 86 -18.60 -3.98 -3.33
CA LEU A 86 -17.34 -4.35 -3.97
C LEU A 86 -16.33 -4.80 -2.92
N PHE A 87 -15.66 -5.90 -3.27
CA PHE A 87 -14.49 -6.43 -2.57
C PHE A 87 -13.34 -6.50 -3.55
N PHE A 88 -12.15 -6.09 -3.14
CA PHE A 88 -10.94 -6.23 -3.93
C PHE A 88 -9.88 -7.00 -3.15
N GLY A 89 -8.93 -7.61 -3.85
CA GLY A 89 -8.00 -8.47 -3.15
C GLY A 89 -6.89 -9.03 -3.99
N GLY A 90 -6.23 -10.02 -3.43
CA GLY A 90 -5.13 -10.74 -4.05
C GLY A 90 -5.34 -12.23 -4.08
N TYR A 91 -4.27 -12.97 -3.82
CA TYR A 91 -4.30 -14.42 -3.89
C TYR A 91 -5.12 -15.06 -2.77
N ASP A 92 -4.94 -14.61 -1.53
CA ASP A 92 -5.57 -15.17 -0.33
C ASP A 92 -5.97 -14.11 0.71
N TRP A 93 -6.16 -12.89 0.25
CA TRP A 93 -6.68 -11.80 1.05
C TRP A 93 -7.72 -11.01 0.25
N GLU A 94 -8.64 -10.39 0.94
CA GLU A 94 -9.70 -9.58 0.37
C GLU A 94 -10.14 -8.50 1.35
N TYR A 95 -10.37 -7.28 0.82
CA TYR A 95 -10.88 -6.16 1.57
C TYR A 95 -12.16 -5.63 0.93
N PRO A 96 -13.15 -5.21 1.72
CA PRO A 96 -14.22 -4.36 1.21
C PRO A 96 -13.66 -2.95 0.96
N MET A 97 -14.41 -2.13 0.25
CA MET A 97 -14.14 -0.71 0.12
C MET A 97 -14.08 -0.04 1.50
N GLY A 98 -13.20 0.96 1.65
CA GLY A 98 -12.97 1.60 2.93
C GLY A 98 -12.49 3.04 2.79
N GLU A 99 -11.21 3.29 3.05
CA GLU A 99 -10.63 4.62 2.95
C GLU A 99 -10.15 4.90 1.54
N SER A 100 -10.63 5.99 0.92
CA SER A 100 -10.23 6.40 -0.41
C SER A 100 -9.54 7.74 -0.45
N ILE A 101 -8.77 7.95 -1.51
CA ILE A 101 -8.17 9.23 -1.87
C ILE A 101 -8.21 9.42 -3.39
N VAL A 102 -8.18 10.68 -3.82
CA VAL A 102 -8.27 11.05 -5.23
C VAL A 102 -6.98 11.73 -5.67
N PHE A 103 -6.45 11.33 -6.83
CA PHE A 103 -5.20 11.87 -7.38
C PHE A 103 -5.42 12.57 -8.73
N ASP A 104 -4.65 13.61 -8.97
CA ASP A 104 -4.46 14.18 -10.32
C ASP A 104 -3.42 13.33 -11.06
N PRO A 105 -3.78 12.64 -12.15
CA PRO A 105 -2.86 11.76 -12.88
C PRO A 105 -1.68 12.49 -13.52
N ARG A 106 -1.80 13.79 -13.78
CA ARG A 106 -0.73 14.60 -14.40
C ARG A 106 0.35 14.99 -13.39
N THR A 107 -0.04 15.33 -12.17
CA THR A 107 0.89 15.77 -11.12
C THR A 107 1.26 14.65 -10.17
N ARG A 108 0.51 13.55 -10.18
CA ARG A 108 0.59 12.39 -9.27
C ARG A 108 0.45 12.80 -7.79
N ARG A 109 -0.31 13.86 -7.53
CA ARG A 109 -0.56 14.38 -6.19
C ARG A 109 -2.02 14.21 -5.82
N PRO A 110 -2.34 14.13 -4.51
CA PRO A 110 -3.72 14.20 -4.06
C PRO A 110 -4.42 15.42 -4.67
N TRP A 111 -5.64 15.21 -5.13
CA TRP A 111 -6.44 16.29 -5.70
C TRP A 111 -6.87 17.25 -4.58
N TYR A 112 -6.74 18.56 -4.84
CA TYR A 112 -7.08 19.58 -3.84
C TYR A 112 -8.59 19.51 -3.50
N ASP A 113 -8.90 19.67 -2.20
CA ASP A 113 -10.25 19.72 -1.65
C ASP A 113 -11.13 18.47 -1.95
N THR A 114 -10.49 17.38 -2.29
CA THR A 114 -11.16 16.08 -2.27
C THR A 114 -10.91 15.41 -0.93
N ALA A 115 -11.94 14.87 -0.42
CA ALA A 115 -11.87 14.27 0.86
C ALA A 115 -11.33 12.85 0.77
N ALA A 116 -10.46 12.43 1.71
CA ALA A 116 -10.10 11.03 1.94
C ALA A 116 -11.13 10.41 2.88
N TYR A 117 -11.80 9.32 2.51
CA TYR A 117 -12.92 8.88 3.31
C TYR A 117 -13.04 7.42 3.50
N ASP A 118 -13.49 7.13 4.71
CA ASP A 118 -14.15 5.91 5.11
C ASP A 118 -15.54 5.86 4.44
N HIS A 119 -15.65 5.10 3.35
CA HIS A 119 -16.89 4.87 2.62
C HIS A 119 -17.79 3.84 3.31
N GLY A 120 -17.73 3.79 4.64
CA GLY A 120 -18.69 3.06 5.41
C GLY A 120 -18.54 1.55 5.36
N TYR A 121 -17.35 1.04 5.56
CA TYR A 121 -17.17 -0.39 5.86
C TYR A 121 -18.18 -0.89 6.90
N TRP A 122 -18.48 -0.03 7.88
CA TRP A 122 -19.42 -0.32 8.95
C TRP A 122 -20.86 0.07 8.63
N SER A 123 -21.08 1.07 7.76
CA SER A 123 -22.41 1.59 7.44
C SER A 123 -23.02 0.98 6.17
N GLY A 124 -22.21 0.36 5.29
CA GLY A 124 -22.69 -0.21 4.04
C GLY A 124 -23.30 0.83 3.09
N GLU A 125 -22.87 2.09 3.17
CA GLU A 125 -23.53 3.20 2.46
C GLU A 125 -23.20 3.24 0.97
N MET A 126 -21.96 2.99 0.58
CA MET A 126 -21.55 3.02 -0.82
C MET A 126 -22.01 1.76 -1.55
N GLY A 127 -22.68 1.93 -2.69
CA GLY A 127 -23.03 0.83 -3.59
C GLY A 127 -22.12 0.77 -4.80
N ALA A 128 -21.91 -0.42 -5.32
CA ALA A 128 -21.13 -0.68 -6.52
C ALA A 128 -21.90 -1.59 -7.50
N ARG A 129 -21.87 -1.25 -8.77
CA ARG A 129 -22.44 -2.05 -9.83
C ARG A 129 -21.54 -2.04 -11.05
N GLU A 130 -21.15 -3.18 -11.54
CA GLU A 130 -20.44 -3.30 -12.82
C GLU A 130 -21.45 -3.09 -13.96
N ILE A 131 -21.24 -2.06 -14.79
CA ILE A 131 -22.12 -1.70 -15.91
C ILE A 131 -21.59 -2.26 -17.23
N GLU A 132 -20.29 -2.42 -17.35
CA GLU A 132 -19.56 -3.11 -18.42
C GLU A 132 -18.33 -3.78 -17.79
N PRO A 133 -17.71 -4.78 -18.42
CA PRO A 133 -16.49 -5.39 -17.89
C PRO A 133 -15.40 -4.35 -17.55
N GLY A 134 -15.00 -4.27 -16.27
CA GLY A 134 -14.03 -3.30 -15.79
C GLY A 134 -14.54 -1.86 -15.66
N ILE A 135 -15.84 -1.60 -15.85
CA ILE A 135 -16.46 -0.28 -15.67
C ILE A 135 -17.49 -0.37 -14.54
N ILE A 136 -17.22 0.30 -13.43
CA ILE A 136 -18.03 0.22 -12.22
C ILE A 136 -18.66 1.58 -11.92
N GLU A 137 -19.96 1.56 -11.69
CA GLU A 137 -20.70 2.67 -11.13
C GLU A 137 -20.75 2.56 -9.60
N PHE A 138 -20.30 3.60 -8.92
CA PHE A 138 -20.44 3.76 -7.48
C PHE A 138 -21.57 4.74 -7.16
N THR A 139 -22.36 4.44 -6.14
CA THR A 139 -23.56 5.19 -5.76
C THR A 139 -23.65 5.38 -4.26
N ARG A 140 -24.59 6.23 -3.82
CA ARG A 140 -24.88 6.51 -2.40
C ARG A 140 -23.76 7.22 -1.64
N LEU A 141 -22.88 7.90 -2.33
CA LEU A 141 -21.88 8.74 -1.68
C LEU A 141 -22.51 10.03 -1.13
N SER A 142 -21.76 10.79 -0.35
CA SER A 142 -22.11 12.20 -0.18
C SER A 142 -21.73 12.97 -1.45
N ALA A 143 -22.47 14.04 -1.77
CA ALA A 143 -22.16 14.86 -2.96
C ALA A 143 -20.73 15.42 -2.94
N ARG A 144 -20.18 15.63 -1.75
CA ARG A 144 -18.82 16.11 -1.51
C ARG A 144 -17.75 15.05 -1.85
N ASP A 145 -18.10 13.76 -1.75
CA ASP A 145 -17.16 12.64 -1.94
C ASP A 145 -17.14 12.12 -3.38
N VAL A 146 -17.94 12.73 -4.28
CA VAL A 146 -17.92 12.39 -5.70
C VAL A 146 -16.65 12.94 -6.34
N PRO A 147 -15.74 12.09 -6.85
CA PRO A 147 -14.45 12.51 -7.37
C PRO A 147 -14.58 13.25 -8.71
N PRO A 148 -13.64 14.15 -9.05
CA PRO A 148 -13.62 14.83 -10.33
C PRO A 148 -13.37 13.86 -11.50
N VAL A 149 -14.00 14.14 -12.65
CA VAL A 149 -13.77 13.38 -13.90
C VAL A 149 -12.32 13.51 -14.34
N GLY A 150 -11.71 12.41 -14.77
CA GLY A 150 -10.31 12.31 -15.19
C GLY A 150 -9.31 12.19 -14.04
N SER A 151 -9.78 12.15 -12.79
CA SER A 151 -8.93 11.81 -11.66
C SER A 151 -8.71 10.30 -11.55
N ILE A 152 -7.70 9.89 -10.79
CA ILE A 152 -7.54 8.52 -10.34
C ILE A 152 -8.12 8.43 -8.93
N TRP A 153 -9.09 7.55 -8.78
CA TRP A 153 -9.67 7.22 -7.50
C TRP A 153 -9.02 5.94 -6.96
N ASP A 154 -8.54 6.03 -5.74
CA ASP A 154 -7.91 4.94 -5.00
C ASP A 154 -8.72 4.61 -3.77
N ASP A 155 -8.81 3.32 -3.43
CA ASP A 155 -9.34 2.82 -2.16
C ASP A 155 -8.41 1.74 -1.61
N LYS A 156 -7.97 1.90 -0.38
CA LYS A 156 -7.06 0.98 0.31
C LYS A 156 -7.76 0.01 1.26
N GLY A 157 -9.09 0.02 1.27
CA GLY A 157 -9.87 -0.74 2.24
C GLY A 157 -9.91 -0.10 3.63
N PRO A 158 -10.56 -0.76 4.59
CA PRO A 158 -10.71 -0.24 5.96
C PRO A 158 -9.38 -0.16 6.72
N MET A 159 -9.23 0.88 7.55
CA MET A 159 -8.03 1.10 8.37
C MET A 159 -7.64 -0.13 9.20
N GLN A 160 -8.59 -0.90 9.67
CA GLN A 160 -8.35 -2.10 10.48
C GLN A 160 -7.68 -3.24 9.72
N LEU A 161 -7.73 -3.22 8.39
CA LEU A 161 -7.21 -4.26 7.51
C LEU A 161 -6.01 -3.81 6.67
N ASN A 162 -5.99 -2.56 6.21
CA ASN A 162 -5.05 -2.03 5.23
C ASN A 162 -3.63 -1.76 5.73
N ARG A 163 -3.30 -2.14 6.97
CA ARG A 163 -1.96 -2.00 7.58
C ARG A 163 -1.39 -3.35 8.05
N SER A 164 -1.70 -4.41 7.32
CA SER A 164 -1.40 -5.77 7.75
C SER A 164 -0.09 -6.34 7.21
N TYR A 165 0.40 -5.87 6.07
CA TYR A 165 1.50 -6.51 5.35
C TYR A 165 2.58 -5.48 4.96
N PRO A 166 3.42 -5.02 5.92
CA PRO A 166 4.54 -4.14 5.62
C PRO A 166 5.59 -4.84 4.75
N GLY A 167 6.31 -4.07 3.95
CA GLY A 167 7.41 -4.60 3.15
C GLY A 167 8.56 -5.11 4.02
N ILE A 168 8.97 -4.31 5.00
CA ILE A 168 9.97 -4.69 6.01
C ILE A 168 9.44 -4.34 7.39
N ALA A 169 9.47 -5.30 8.32
CA ALA A 169 9.09 -5.13 9.72
C ALA A 169 10.28 -5.38 10.66
N LEU A 170 10.67 -4.39 11.42
CA LEU A 170 11.75 -4.45 12.39
C LEU A 170 11.18 -4.26 13.79
N LEU A 171 11.39 -5.22 14.70
CA LEU A 171 10.84 -5.20 16.04
C LEU A 171 11.90 -5.54 17.08
N SER A 172 12.07 -4.66 18.08
CA SER A 172 12.95 -4.87 19.23
C SER A 172 14.35 -5.36 18.83
N SER A 173 14.89 -4.81 17.75
CA SER A 173 16.16 -5.24 17.15
C SER A 173 17.18 -4.11 17.16
N LYS A 174 18.48 -4.44 17.03
CA LYS A 174 19.57 -3.51 17.20
C LYS A 174 20.62 -3.58 16.07
N ASP A 175 21.26 -2.44 15.78
CA ASP A 175 22.32 -2.32 14.77
C ASP A 175 21.87 -2.86 13.40
N ILE A 176 20.80 -2.26 12.88
CA ILE A 176 20.13 -2.71 11.65
C ILE A 176 20.56 -1.85 10.47
N LYS A 177 20.78 -2.51 9.33
CA LYS A 177 21.05 -1.85 8.05
C LYS A 177 20.04 -2.34 7.01
N VAL A 178 19.37 -1.39 6.36
CA VAL A 178 18.57 -1.63 5.16
C VAL A 178 19.18 -0.81 4.05
N LYS A 179 19.68 -1.46 3.00
CA LYS A 179 20.47 -0.80 1.98
C LYS A 179 20.08 -1.21 0.57
N ASP A 180 19.94 -0.23 -0.34
CA ASP A 180 19.63 -0.48 -1.75
C ASP A 180 18.40 -1.40 -1.89
N VAL A 181 17.29 -1.02 -1.24
CA VAL A 181 16.02 -1.75 -1.28
C VAL A 181 14.97 -0.93 -1.99
N HIS A 182 14.27 -1.55 -2.94
CA HIS A 182 13.16 -0.94 -3.64
C HIS A 182 11.85 -1.65 -3.31
N VAL A 183 10.81 -0.87 -2.97
CA VAL A 183 9.46 -1.39 -2.69
C VAL A 183 8.51 -0.87 -3.76
N TYR A 184 8.00 -1.75 -4.60
CA TYR A 184 6.99 -1.44 -5.62
C TYR A 184 5.57 -1.51 -5.07
N ARG A 185 5.29 -2.45 -4.18
CA ARG A 185 3.99 -2.63 -3.54
C ARG A 185 4.14 -3.05 -2.07
N SER A 186 3.28 -2.50 -1.21
CA SER A 186 3.21 -2.88 0.21
C SER A 186 1.80 -2.69 0.76
N GLY A 187 1.31 -3.68 1.50
CA GLY A 187 -0.01 -3.66 2.16
C GLY A 187 0.01 -3.05 3.55
N ALA A 188 0.94 -2.15 3.80
CA ALA A 188 1.10 -1.32 4.99
C ALA A 188 2.21 -0.30 4.71
N MET A 189 3.01 0.06 5.71
CA MET A 189 4.25 0.82 5.55
C MET A 189 5.26 0.03 4.71
N ALA A 190 6.02 0.68 3.86
CA ALA A 190 7.09 -0.01 3.14
C ALA A 190 8.19 -0.49 4.10
N LEU A 191 8.50 0.31 5.13
CA LEU A 191 9.35 -0.10 6.25
C LEU A 191 8.74 0.40 7.58
N ILE A 192 8.57 -0.50 8.54
CA ILE A 192 8.23 -0.14 9.92
C ILE A 192 9.30 -0.67 10.89
N ALA A 193 9.71 0.19 11.83
CA ALA A 193 10.62 -0.17 12.90
C ALA A 193 10.03 0.24 14.25
N GLU A 194 9.90 -0.71 15.17
CA GLU A 194 9.35 -0.50 16.49
C GLU A 194 10.33 -0.98 17.57
N TYR A 195 10.57 -0.13 18.58
CA TYR A 195 11.45 -0.43 19.71
C TYR A 195 12.88 -0.87 19.32
N CYS A 196 13.37 -0.36 18.19
CA CYS A 196 14.68 -0.71 17.67
C CYS A 196 15.77 0.29 18.13
N GLU A 197 17.03 -0.11 18.01
CA GLU A 197 18.18 0.72 18.35
C GLU A 197 19.20 0.73 17.21
N ASN A 198 19.70 1.91 16.83
CA ASN A 198 20.68 2.12 15.76
C ASN A 198 20.23 1.52 14.43
N ILE A 199 19.49 2.28 13.66
CA ILE A 199 18.98 1.91 12.34
C ILE A 199 19.63 2.79 11.29
N THR A 200 20.17 2.19 10.25
CA THR A 200 20.62 2.89 9.05
C THR A 200 19.82 2.39 7.86
N VAL A 201 19.17 3.31 7.17
CA VAL A 201 18.44 3.07 5.91
C VAL A 201 19.10 3.92 4.84
N SER A 202 19.65 3.31 3.81
CA SER A 202 20.32 4.02 2.71
C SER A 202 19.96 3.43 1.36
N GLY A 203 19.75 4.28 0.34
CA GLY A 203 19.33 3.82 -0.98
C GLY A 203 17.96 3.13 -0.97
N PHE A 204 17.11 3.45 0.00
CA PHE A 204 15.76 2.86 0.09
C PHE A 204 14.79 3.68 -0.77
N SER A 205 13.97 3.01 -1.56
CA SER A 205 13.00 3.72 -2.39
C SER A 205 11.63 3.04 -2.42
N THR A 206 10.62 3.90 -2.54
CA THR A 206 9.25 3.52 -2.87
C THR A 206 8.86 4.26 -4.15
N ALA A 207 8.54 3.54 -5.20
CA ALA A 207 8.07 4.10 -6.45
C ALA A 207 7.32 3.04 -7.24
N GLN A 208 6.41 3.48 -8.10
CA GLN A 208 5.73 2.59 -9.04
C GLN A 208 6.69 2.10 -10.14
N HIS A 209 6.36 0.97 -10.75
CA HIS A 209 7.02 0.54 -11.98
C HIS A 209 6.96 1.63 -13.05
N PRO A 210 8.02 1.83 -13.83
CA PRO A 210 8.00 2.79 -14.94
C PRO A 210 6.80 2.55 -15.87
N GLY A 211 6.03 3.61 -16.14
CA GLY A 211 4.83 3.53 -16.99
C GLY A 211 3.57 2.99 -16.33
N SER A 212 3.61 2.65 -15.05
CA SER A 212 2.41 2.28 -14.29
C SER A 212 1.44 3.46 -14.17
N PRO A 213 0.14 3.27 -14.45
CA PRO A 213 -0.87 4.29 -14.23
C PRO A 213 -1.21 4.46 -12.74
N ARG A 214 -0.78 3.52 -11.89
CA ARG A 214 -1.12 3.50 -10.46
C ARG A 214 -0.47 4.64 -9.69
N MET A 215 -1.17 5.09 -8.65
CA MET A 215 -0.73 6.18 -7.78
C MET A 215 -0.03 5.65 -6.52
N ILE A 216 -0.41 4.47 -6.02
CA ILE A 216 -0.03 4.00 -4.69
C ILE A 216 0.93 2.81 -4.74
N THR A 217 2.06 2.96 -4.06
CA THR A 217 3.06 1.92 -3.77
C THR A 217 2.78 1.26 -2.40
N ALA A 218 2.69 2.07 -1.36
CA ALA A 218 2.43 1.61 -0.01
C ALA A 218 1.07 2.14 0.49
N SER A 219 0.24 1.28 1.04
CA SER A 219 -1.07 1.66 1.57
C SER A 219 -1.00 2.46 2.89
N ALA A 220 0.20 2.77 3.36
CA ALA A 220 0.51 3.65 4.48
C ALA A 220 1.88 4.34 4.24
N ASP A 221 2.62 4.70 5.30
CA ASP A 221 3.87 5.46 5.20
C ASP A 221 4.99 4.72 4.44
N ALA A 222 5.91 5.44 3.82
CA ALA A 222 7.13 4.87 3.27
C ALA A 222 8.00 4.28 4.38
N THR A 223 8.22 5.06 5.45
CA THR A 223 8.98 4.63 6.62
C THR A 223 8.30 5.10 7.90
N HIS A 224 8.27 4.23 8.91
CA HIS A 224 7.65 4.53 10.20
C HIS A 224 8.54 4.03 11.33
N PHE A 225 9.00 4.94 12.21
CA PHE A 225 9.88 4.61 13.34
C PHE A 225 9.17 4.93 14.65
N VAL A 226 8.93 3.92 15.47
CA VAL A 226 8.19 4.02 16.74
C VAL A 226 9.08 3.60 17.90
N ASP A 227 9.22 4.47 18.89
CA ASP A 227 10.02 4.22 20.12
C ASP A 227 11.44 3.70 19.83
N CYS A 228 12.05 4.12 18.72
CA CYS A 228 13.42 3.76 18.38
C CYS A 228 14.42 4.62 19.15
N LYS A 229 15.61 4.07 19.43
CA LYS A 229 16.67 4.71 20.22
C LYS A 229 17.99 4.78 19.42
N GLY A 230 18.93 5.58 19.93
CA GLY A 230 20.23 5.76 19.31
C GLY A 230 20.12 6.49 17.97
N LEU A 231 20.97 6.12 17.00
CA LEU A 231 20.95 6.70 15.67
C LEU A 231 19.83 6.08 14.83
N VAL A 232 18.97 6.93 14.26
CA VAL A 232 18.10 6.60 13.15
C VAL A 232 18.54 7.45 11.96
N LEU A 233 19.25 6.85 11.03
CA LEU A 233 19.77 7.52 9.84
C LEU A 233 18.98 7.06 8.61
N LEU A 234 18.49 8.03 7.84
CA LEU A 234 17.83 7.84 6.56
C LEU A 234 18.54 8.72 5.53
N GLU A 235 19.19 8.11 4.55
CA GLU A 235 20.01 8.82 3.56
C GLU A 235 19.84 8.23 2.16
N ASP A 236 20.15 9.02 1.13
CA ASP A 236 20.16 8.63 -0.29
C ASP A 236 18.88 7.88 -0.73
N SER A 237 17.74 8.26 -0.17
CA SER A 237 16.46 7.56 -0.31
C SER A 237 15.44 8.39 -1.10
N HIS A 238 14.52 7.70 -1.78
CA HIS A 238 13.47 8.32 -2.59
C HIS A 238 12.10 7.76 -2.22
N PHE A 239 11.16 8.64 -1.89
CA PHE A 239 9.82 8.27 -1.47
C PHE A 239 8.76 8.96 -2.31
N GLU A 240 7.93 8.17 -2.98
CA GLU A 240 6.74 8.63 -3.68
C GLU A 240 5.62 7.60 -3.57
N SER A 241 4.39 8.01 -3.87
CA SER A 241 3.26 7.10 -4.04
C SER A 241 2.84 6.36 -2.75
N MET A 242 2.74 7.08 -1.64
CA MET A 242 2.17 6.57 -0.38
C MET A 242 0.84 7.24 -0.07
N LEU A 243 0.06 6.56 0.80
CA LEU A 243 -1.20 7.05 1.36
C LEU A 243 -1.07 7.47 2.81
#